data_4ead14b61c5d96eb308eef0db95621d1
#
_entry.id   4ead14b61c5d96eb308eef0db95621d1
#
_cell.length_a   1.000
_cell.length_b   1.000
_cell.length_c   1.000
_cell.angle_alpha   90.00
_cell.angle_beta   90.00
_cell.angle_gamma   90.00
#
_symmetry.space_group_name_H-M   'P 1'
#
loop_
_entity.id
_entity.type
_entity.pdbx_description
1 polymer ?
#
loop_
_entity_poly.entity_id
_entity_poly.type
_entity_poly.pdbx_seq_one_letter_code
_entity_poly.pdbx_strand_id
1 'polypeptide(L)'
;IFEIEMVGTDEINIVWEWHLWDHVIQDIDPDLPNYGIISEHPELMDINWGEVGDFDGMCGPQGDWIHFNAIDYNESLDQIALSSRHNSEIYIIDHSTTTEEAATHAGGNSHMGGDLLYRWGNPQVYGQGTSDDQQLDAQHGVNWIPVGSPGEGNLILFNNFHGDWQSLPVNDWRSAIYELVTPHNNEMYELNTFGTFDPIEPIWIYTEDFFSFIQSGVFRLPNGNTLITVTTEAKIFEVENNIIIWEYQLDDGQMIARSQKYPSDYLFSLSTNIKNIPKSFFLHQNYPNPFNPITVIPYSLEDDVNVKINIYDMLGTLVYDFNAGRQYVGNRSIEWNATNNSGQRVPAGIYFYKLNAGEQVSTKKMILLK
;
A
#
# COMPACT_ATOMS: atom_id res chain seq x y z
N ILE A 1 -0.23 12.73 -5.02
CA ILE A 1 0.47 11.60 -4.38
C ILE A 1 1.52 12.17 -3.45
N PHE A 2 1.72 11.55 -2.30
CA PHE A 2 2.70 12.02 -1.31
C PHE A 2 3.52 10.83 -0.82
N GLU A 3 4.84 11.00 -0.73
CA GLU A 3 5.69 10.16 0.10
C GLU A 3 5.85 10.81 1.46
N ILE A 4 5.67 10.03 2.52
CA ILE A 4 5.73 10.53 3.90
C ILE A 4 6.78 9.78 4.70
N GLU A 5 7.56 10.52 5.47
CA GLU A 5 8.47 9.99 6.48
C GLU A 5 7.87 10.16 7.87
N MET A 6 7.87 9.09 8.65
CA MET A 6 7.45 9.15 10.05
C MET A 6 8.53 9.79 10.90
N VAL A 7 8.18 10.84 11.65
CA VAL A 7 9.06 11.52 12.61
C VAL A 7 8.60 11.17 14.01
N GLY A 8 9.29 10.23 14.65
CA GLY A 8 8.84 9.71 15.95
C GLY A 8 7.58 8.86 15.82
N THR A 9 6.58 9.09 16.69
CA THR A 9 5.35 8.27 16.76
C THR A 9 4.08 8.99 16.31
N ASP A 10 4.13 10.31 16.10
CA ASP A 10 2.95 11.17 15.97
C ASP A 10 3.13 12.34 15.00
N GLU A 11 4.28 12.46 14.34
CA GLU A 11 4.55 13.46 13.32
C GLU A 11 4.92 12.80 11.99
N ILE A 12 4.61 13.47 10.89
CA ILE A 12 5.00 13.09 9.54
C ILE A 12 5.63 14.27 8.82
N ASN A 13 6.61 13.99 7.97
CA ASN A 13 7.10 14.91 6.95
C ASN A 13 6.67 14.40 5.59
N ILE A 14 6.22 15.31 4.69
CA ILE A 14 6.12 15.01 3.29
C ILE A 14 7.53 15.19 2.72
N VAL A 15 8.08 14.11 2.16
CA VAL A 15 9.45 14.09 1.61
C VAL A 15 9.47 14.16 0.09
N TRP A 16 8.35 13.81 -0.53
CA TRP A 16 8.11 13.95 -1.96
C TRP A 16 6.62 14.11 -2.22
N GLU A 17 6.26 14.89 -3.27
CA GLU A 17 4.88 15.03 -3.72
C GLU A 17 4.79 15.20 -5.23
N TRP A 18 3.73 14.67 -5.80
CA TRP A 18 3.36 14.78 -7.20
C TRP A 18 1.89 15.17 -7.32
N HIS A 19 1.61 16.13 -8.19
CA HIS A 19 0.28 16.67 -8.41
C HIS A 19 -0.14 16.53 -9.86
N LEU A 20 -1.25 15.83 -10.12
CA LEU A 20 -1.78 15.64 -11.46
C LEU A 20 -2.03 16.96 -12.20
N TRP A 21 -2.38 18.04 -11.48
CA TRP A 21 -2.67 19.33 -12.06
C TRP A 21 -1.48 20.00 -12.77
N ASP A 22 -0.28 19.58 -12.47
CA ASP A 22 0.94 20.08 -13.11
C ASP A 22 1.19 19.41 -14.47
N HIS A 23 0.43 18.31 -14.79
CA HIS A 23 0.63 17.44 -15.95
C HIS A 23 -0.63 17.30 -16.81
N VAL A 24 -1.39 18.39 -16.95
CA VAL A 24 -2.64 18.39 -17.70
C VAL A 24 -2.55 19.21 -18.98
N ILE A 25 -3.26 18.79 -20.02
CA ILE A 25 -3.39 19.46 -21.32
C ILE A 25 -4.88 19.65 -21.64
N GLN A 26 -5.17 20.64 -22.49
CA GLN A 26 -6.50 20.86 -23.05
C GLN A 26 -6.42 21.53 -24.43
N ASP A 27 -7.44 21.36 -25.25
CA ASP A 27 -7.52 21.87 -26.60
C ASP A 27 -8.69 22.86 -26.83
N ILE A 28 -9.33 23.34 -25.74
CA ILE A 28 -10.54 24.18 -25.81
C ILE A 28 -10.21 25.65 -25.74
N ASP A 29 -9.37 26.08 -24.79
CA ASP A 29 -9.07 27.50 -24.55
C ASP A 29 -7.59 27.83 -24.88
N PRO A 30 -7.32 28.47 -26.03
CA PRO A 30 -5.97 28.80 -26.45
C PRO A 30 -5.29 29.89 -25.62
N ASP A 31 -6.01 30.58 -24.75
CA ASP A 31 -5.44 31.60 -23.86
C ASP A 31 -4.86 31.01 -22.56
N LEU A 32 -5.07 29.72 -22.28
CA LEU A 32 -4.53 29.04 -21.13
C LEU A 32 -3.15 28.42 -21.41
N PRO A 33 -2.25 28.38 -20.41
CA PRO A 33 -0.88 27.93 -20.60
C PRO A 33 -0.75 26.43 -20.93
N ASN A 34 -1.75 25.61 -20.61
CA ASN A 34 -1.79 24.18 -20.89
C ASN A 34 -2.54 23.85 -22.20
N TYR A 35 -2.71 24.83 -23.08
CA TYR A 35 -3.33 24.59 -24.38
C TYR A 35 -2.38 23.85 -25.32
N GLY A 36 -2.88 22.79 -25.98
CA GLY A 36 -2.10 22.01 -26.94
C GLY A 36 -2.94 21.00 -27.70
N ILE A 37 -2.30 20.27 -28.60
CA ILE A 37 -2.93 19.18 -29.36
C ILE A 37 -2.79 17.91 -28.56
N ILE A 38 -3.89 17.37 -28.06
CA ILE A 38 -3.92 16.21 -27.15
C ILE A 38 -3.11 15.02 -27.70
N SER A 39 -3.28 14.70 -28.99
CA SER A 39 -2.61 13.54 -29.62
C SER A 39 -1.09 13.72 -29.83
N GLU A 40 -0.55 14.91 -29.65
CA GLU A 40 0.89 15.19 -29.72
C GLU A 40 1.56 15.12 -28.32
N HIS A 41 0.77 14.98 -27.26
CA HIS A 41 1.22 15.01 -25.87
C HIS A 41 0.67 13.81 -25.06
N PRO A 42 1.04 12.57 -25.41
CA PRO A 42 0.60 11.38 -24.67
C PRO A 42 1.12 11.34 -23.23
N GLU A 43 2.15 12.12 -22.92
CA GLU A 43 2.72 12.27 -21.58
C GLU A 43 1.87 13.13 -20.64
N LEU A 44 0.84 13.83 -21.17
CA LEU A 44 -0.04 14.69 -20.39
C LEU A 44 -1.46 14.13 -20.31
N MET A 45 -2.19 14.55 -19.29
CA MET A 45 -3.58 14.15 -19.06
C MET A 45 -4.53 15.16 -19.71
N ASP A 46 -5.40 14.72 -20.59
CA ASP A 46 -6.49 15.57 -21.12
C ASP A 46 -7.49 15.88 -20.00
N ILE A 47 -7.54 17.16 -19.58
CA ILE A 47 -8.44 17.62 -18.52
C ILE A 47 -9.92 17.55 -18.93
N ASN A 48 -10.21 17.49 -20.22
CA ASN A 48 -11.56 17.48 -20.77
C ASN A 48 -12.06 16.06 -21.09
N TRP A 49 -11.23 15.05 -20.92
CA TRP A 49 -11.64 13.68 -21.15
C TRP A 49 -12.59 13.18 -20.05
N GLY A 50 -13.66 12.53 -20.50
CA GLY A 50 -14.65 11.95 -19.61
C GLY A 50 -15.66 12.96 -19.05
N GLU A 51 -16.61 12.46 -18.31
CA GLU A 51 -17.64 13.25 -17.63
C GLU A 51 -17.30 13.38 -16.14
N VAL A 52 -17.25 14.63 -15.65
CA VAL A 52 -16.98 14.87 -14.24
C VAL A 52 -18.26 14.60 -13.43
N GLY A 53 -18.28 13.45 -12.76
CA GLY A 53 -19.22 13.23 -11.67
C GLY A 53 -20.64 12.84 -12.04
N ASP A 54 -20.86 12.28 -13.21
CA ASP A 54 -22.17 11.77 -13.59
C ASP A 54 -22.26 10.24 -13.53
N PHE A 55 -21.76 9.68 -12.46
CA PHE A 55 -22.16 8.32 -12.10
C PHE A 55 -23.36 8.41 -11.15
N ASP A 56 -24.51 7.96 -11.60
CA ASP A 56 -25.77 7.85 -10.86
C ASP A 56 -25.58 7.15 -9.49
N GLY A 57 -24.95 7.81 -8.56
CA GLY A 57 -24.96 7.49 -7.12
C GLY A 57 -24.26 6.21 -6.69
N MET A 58 -23.65 5.42 -7.58
CA MET A 58 -23.10 4.11 -7.21
C MET A 58 -21.61 4.12 -6.88
N CYS A 59 -20.84 5.10 -7.34
CA CYS A 59 -19.39 5.12 -7.17
C CYS A 59 -18.79 6.47 -6.76
N GLY A 60 -19.56 7.38 -6.23
CA GLY A 60 -19.03 8.61 -5.68
C GLY A 60 -19.87 9.85 -5.93
N PRO A 61 -19.58 10.94 -5.21
CA PRO A 61 -20.21 12.22 -5.39
C PRO A 61 -19.79 12.84 -6.73
N GLN A 62 -20.61 13.74 -7.25
CA GLN A 62 -20.26 14.60 -8.37
C GLN A 62 -18.88 15.23 -8.15
N GLY A 63 -17.98 15.13 -9.16
CA GLY A 63 -16.63 15.63 -9.08
C GLY A 63 -15.52 14.56 -9.03
N ASP A 64 -15.87 13.27 -9.05
CA ASP A 64 -14.94 12.15 -9.13
C ASP A 64 -14.50 11.95 -10.60
N TRP A 65 -13.47 12.71 -11.02
CA TRP A 65 -13.05 12.73 -12.41
C TRP A 65 -12.16 11.54 -12.79
N ILE A 66 -11.09 11.30 -12.05
CA ILE A 66 -10.07 10.28 -12.39
C ILE A 66 -10.29 8.97 -11.67
N HIS A 67 -10.68 9.02 -10.41
CA HIS A 67 -10.86 7.87 -9.51
C HIS A 67 -9.61 6.97 -9.48
N PHE A 68 -8.48 7.50 -9.00
CA PHE A 68 -7.30 6.68 -8.73
C PHE A 68 -7.62 5.65 -7.64
N ASN A 69 -7.49 4.37 -7.98
CA ASN A 69 -7.91 3.27 -7.12
C ASN A 69 -6.79 2.29 -6.74
N ALA A 70 -5.61 2.46 -7.34
CA ALA A 70 -4.42 1.68 -7.00
C ALA A 70 -3.15 2.51 -7.19
N ILE A 71 -2.18 2.23 -6.35
CA ILE A 71 -0.82 2.74 -6.38
C ILE A 71 0.13 1.61 -6.01
N ASP A 72 1.21 1.45 -6.75
CA ASP A 72 2.29 0.53 -6.43
C ASP A 72 3.64 1.12 -6.82
N TYR A 73 4.70 0.77 -6.08
CA TYR A 73 6.04 1.33 -6.25
C TYR A 73 7.04 0.25 -6.64
N ASN A 74 7.81 0.52 -7.67
CA ASN A 74 8.91 -0.31 -8.13
C ASN A 74 10.26 0.28 -7.69
N GLU A 75 10.84 -0.28 -6.63
CA GLU A 75 12.11 0.19 -6.07
C GLU A 75 13.28 0.11 -7.07
N SER A 76 13.28 -0.87 -7.97
CA SER A 76 14.38 -1.06 -8.92
C SER A 76 14.38 -0.06 -10.08
N LEU A 77 13.20 0.43 -10.45
CA LEU A 77 13.02 1.44 -11.50
C LEU A 77 12.84 2.85 -10.91
N ASP A 78 12.60 2.94 -9.60
CA ASP A 78 12.19 4.17 -8.92
C ASP A 78 10.97 4.83 -9.58
N GLN A 79 9.95 4.01 -9.85
CA GLN A 79 8.74 4.39 -10.58
C GLN A 79 7.48 3.99 -9.83
N ILE A 80 6.42 4.75 -10.00
CA ILE A 80 5.10 4.51 -9.40
C ILE A 80 4.09 4.15 -10.50
N ALA A 81 3.40 3.02 -10.33
CA ALA A 81 2.26 2.64 -11.15
C ALA A 81 0.95 3.10 -10.50
N LEU A 82 0.04 3.63 -11.30
CA LEU A 82 -1.26 4.16 -10.90
C LEU A 82 -2.37 3.53 -11.75
N SER A 83 -3.57 3.41 -11.21
CA SER A 83 -4.75 2.96 -11.95
C SER A 83 -5.86 3.99 -11.85
N SER A 84 -6.36 4.45 -12.98
CA SER A 84 -7.51 5.35 -13.12
C SER A 84 -8.73 4.59 -13.60
N ARG A 85 -9.73 4.46 -12.71
CA ARG A 85 -10.97 3.76 -13.04
C ARG A 85 -11.76 4.40 -14.17
N HIS A 86 -11.92 5.72 -14.13
CA HIS A 86 -12.79 6.43 -15.05
C HIS A 86 -12.17 6.65 -16.44
N ASN A 87 -10.85 6.73 -16.52
CA ASN A 87 -10.16 6.77 -17.81
C ASN A 87 -9.96 5.38 -18.42
N SER A 88 -10.17 4.32 -17.62
CA SER A 88 -9.86 2.95 -18.03
C SER A 88 -8.40 2.79 -18.46
N GLU A 89 -7.50 3.41 -17.70
CA GLU A 89 -6.05 3.40 -17.94
C GLU A 89 -5.24 3.13 -16.69
N ILE A 90 -4.05 2.60 -16.89
CA ILE A 90 -2.96 2.60 -15.91
C ILE A 90 -1.87 3.56 -16.37
N TYR A 91 -1.12 4.11 -15.43
CA TYR A 91 -0.04 5.05 -15.67
C TYR A 91 1.21 4.65 -14.93
N ILE A 92 2.37 5.08 -15.43
CA ILE A 92 3.65 5.04 -14.71
C ILE A 92 4.20 6.46 -14.69
N ILE A 93 4.69 6.88 -13.52
CA ILE A 93 5.38 8.16 -13.30
C ILE A 93 6.77 7.94 -12.70
N ASP A 94 7.67 8.89 -12.90
CA ASP A 94 9.03 8.89 -12.37
C ASP A 94 9.03 9.37 -10.91
N HIS A 95 9.44 8.50 -9.99
CA HIS A 95 9.59 8.86 -8.58
C HIS A 95 11.02 9.33 -8.23
N SER A 96 11.98 9.14 -9.13
CA SER A 96 13.38 9.58 -8.93
C SER A 96 13.56 11.10 -8.95
N THR A 97 12.48 11.84 -9.19
CA THR A 97 12.43 13.30 -9.20
C THR A 97 12.50 13.88 -7.79
N THR A 98 13.00 15.12 -7.66
CA THR A 98 12.67 15.95 -6.49
C THR A 98 11.22 16.42 -6.59
N THR A 99 10.63 16.93 -5.50
CA THR A 99 9.28 17.54 -5.54
C THR A 99 9.20 18.68 -6.57
N GLU A 100 10.25 19.50 -6.67
CA GLU A 100 10.30 20.59 -7.65
C GLU A 100 10.37 20.08 -9.09
N GLU A 101 11.09 18.99 -9.36
CA GLU A 101 11.13 18.36 -10.67
C GLU A 101 9.81 17.66 -11.00
N ALA A 102 9.20 16.99 -10.00
CA ALA A 102 7.91 16.34 -10.14
C ALA A 102 6.76 17.31 -10.51
N ALA A 103 6.91 18.60 -10.26
CA ALA A 103 5.98 19.64 -10.67
C ALA A 103 6.27 20.22 -12.07
N THR A 104 7.21 19.65 -12.83
CA THR A 104 7.65 20.15 -14.14
C THR A 104 7.70 19.03 -15.18
N HIS A 105 8.00 19.39 -16.43
CA HIS A 105 8.16 18.48 -17.56
C HIS A 105 9.62 18.07 -17.81
N ALA A 106 10.49 18.18 -16.82
CA ALA A 106 11.90 17.84 -16.92
C ALA A 106 12.50 17.51 -15.57
N GLY A 107 13.43 16.54 -15.52
CA GLY A 107 14.08 16.06 -14.31
C GLY A 107 13.86 14.58 -14.10
N GLY A 108 14.37 14.05 -12.99
CA GLY A 108 14.39 12.63 -12.70
C GLY A 108 15.28 11.81 -13.66
N ASN A 109 15.27 10.51 -13.50
CA ASN A 109 16.03 9.57 -14.34
C ASN A 109 15.48 9.54 -15.78
N SER A 110 14.19 9.72 -15.94
CA SER A 110 13.50 9.77 -17.23
C SER A 110 13.72 11.07 -18.01
N HIS A 111 14.17 12.13 -17.35
CA HIS A 111 14.26 13.50 -17.88
C HIS A 111 12.90 14.12 -18.28
N MET A 112 11.78 13.54 -17.83
CA MET A 112 10.41 13.99 -18.13
C MET A 112 9.73 14.66 -16.92
N GLY A 113 10.45 14.83 -15.81
CA GLY A 113 9.87 15.35 -14.57
C GLY A 113 8.75 14.48 -14.06
N GLY A 114 7.59 15.05 -13.75
CA GLY A 114 6.43 14.31 -13.27
C GLY A 114 5.43 13.89 -14.36
N ASP A 115 5.78 14.05 -15.65
CA ASP A 115 4.91 13.61 -16.74
C ASP A 115 4.71 12.10 -16.77
N LEU A 116 3.64 11.65 -17.42
CA LEU A 116 3.34 10.23 -17.58
C LEU A 116 4.40 9.58 -18.47
N LEU A 117 5.18 8.66 -17.91
CA LEU A 117 6.17 7.89 -18.66
C LEU A 117 5.51 6.82 -19.54
N TYR A 118 4.42 6.28 -19.06
CA TYR A 118 3.69 5.19 -19.68
C TYR A 118 2.20 5.30 -19.35
N ARG A 119 1.40 4.90 -20.31
CA ARG A 119 -0.04 4.73 -20.12
C ARG A 119 -0.56 3.59 -20.98
N TRP A 120 -1.55 2.85 -20.46
CA TRP A 120 -2.10 1.72 -21.17
C TRP A 120 -3.54 1.45 -20.75
N GLY A 121 -4.38 1.07 -21.71
CA GLY A 121 -5.76 0.65 -21.47
C GLY A 121 -6.76 1.30 -22.39
N ASN A 122 -6.76 2.62 -22.53
CA ASN A 122 -7.69 3.35 -23.39
C ASN A 122 -7.00 4.47 -24.16
N PRO A 123 -6.49 4.22 -25.37
CA PRO A 123 -5.74 5.22 -26.12
C PRO A 123 -6.56 6.43 -26.57
N GLN A 124 -7.88 6.35 -26.54
CA GLN A 124 -8.74 7.48 -26.89
C GLN A 124 -8.54 8.66 -25.93
N VAL A 125 -8.15 8.41 -24.67
CA VAL A 125 -7.92 9.45 -23.63
C VAL A 125 -6.83 10.45 -24.06
N TYR A 126 -5.90 10.04 -24.90
CA TYR A 126 -4.85 10.90 -25.44
C TYR A 126 -4.93 11.03 -26.97
N GLY A 127 -6.14 10.94 -27.51
CA GLY A 127 -6.42 11.23 -28.91
C GLY A 127 -5.85 10.20 -29.90
N GLN A 128 -5.58 8.98 -29.44
CA GLN A 128 -5.11 7.87 -30.29
C GLN A 128 -6.12 6.73 -30.34
N GLY A 129 -6.01 5.90 -31.36
CA GLY A 129 -6.87 4.72 -31.51
C GLY A 129 -8.37 5.02 -31.60
N THR A 130 -9.17 4.01 -31.32
CA THR A 130 -10.63 4.02 -31.34
C THR A 130 -11.17 3.24 -30.13
N SER A 131 -12.49 3.13 -29.99
CA SER A 131 -13.12 2.28 -28.96
C SER A 131 -12.74 0.80 -29.08
N ASP A 132 -12.39 0.33 -30.29
CA ASP A 132 -12.00 -1.06 -30.53
C ASP A 132 -10.57 -1.33 -29.98
N ASP A 133 -9.79 -0.28 -29.73
CA ASP A 133 -8.43 -0.37 -29.19
C ASP A 133 -8.40 -0.30 -27.65
N GLN A 134 -9.55 -0.04 -27.02
CA GLN A 134 -9.66 -0.02 -25.57
C GLN A 134 -9.53 -1.44 -24.99
N GLN A 135 -8.57 -1.62 -24.08
CA GLN A 135 -8.24 -2.91 -23.46
C GLN A 135 -8.80 -3.02 -22.03
N LEU A 136 -8.90 -1.93 -21.31
CA LEU A 136 -9.36 -1.87 -19.92
C LEU A 136 -10.73 -1.23 -19.81
N ASP A 137 -11.50 -1.69 -18.81
CA ASP A 137 -12.73 -1.02 -18.43
C ASP A 137 -12.92 -1.12 -16.90
N ALA A 138 -12.90 0.06 -16.25
CA ALA A 138 -13.09 0.26 -14.83
C ALA A 138 -12.17 -0.60 -13.93
N GLN A 139 -10.96 -0.91 -14.37
CA GLN A 139 -9.99 -1.79 -13.71
C GLN A 139 -9.58 -1.30 -12.31
N HIS A 140 -9.06 -2.25 -11.52
CA HIS A 140 -8.54 -2.02 -10.16
C HIS A 140 -7.26 -2.80 -9.89
N GLY A 141 -6.55 -2.39 -8.84
CA GLY A 141 -5.53 -3.20 -8.19
C GLY A 141 -4.28 -3.46 -9.03
N VAL A 142 -3.89 -2.52 -9.93
CA VAL A 142 -2.60 -2.62 -10.62
C VAL A 142 -1.46 -2.74 -9.62
N ASN A 143 -0.55 -3.67 -9.87
CA ASN A 143 0.68 -3.81 -9.11
C ASN A 143 1.77 -4.48 -9.95
N TRP A 144 3.03 -4.22 -9.58
CA TRP A 144 4.18 -4.90 -10.13
C TRP A 144 4.24 -6.34 -9.62
N ILE A 145 4.56 -7.29 -10.49
CA ILE A 145 4.88 -8.65 -10.06
C ILE A 145 6.22 -8.61 -9.33
N PRO A 146 6.27 -9.04 -8.06
CA PRO A 146 7.45 -8.87 -7.22
C PRO A 146 8.68 -9.63 -7.72
N VAL A 147 9.86 -9.12 -7.38
CA VAL A 147 11.15 -9.78 -7.60
C VAL A 147 11.12 -11.20 -7.03
N GLY A 148 11.60 -12.16 -7.83
CA GLY A 148 11.63 -13.59 -7.48
C GLY A 148 10.34 -14.35 -7.79
N SER A 149 9.29 -13.67 -8.26
CA SER A 149 8.06 -14.33 -8.73
C SER A 149 8.05 -14.48 -10.25
N PRO A 150 7.44 -15.54 -10.81
CA PRO A 150 7.29 -15.66 -12.25
C PRO A 150 6.52 -14.48 -12.85
N GLY A 151 7.11 -13.86 -13.88
CA GLY A 151 6.61 -12.61 -14.45
C GLY A 151 7.14 -11.37 -13.75
N GLU A 152 8.20 -11.50 -12.92
CA GLU A 152 8.87 -10.37 -12.24
C GLU A 152 9.04 -9.15 -13.17
N GLY A 153 8.64 -7.98 -12.67
CA GLY A 153 8.71 -6.72 -13.41
C GLY A 153 7.57 -6.47 -14.39
N ASN A 154 6.68 -7.44 -14.63
CA ASN A 154 5.42 -7.20 -15.32
C ASN A 154 4.41 -6.51 -14.40
N LEU A 155 3.44 -5.80 -14.98
CA LEU A 155 2.25 -5.34 -14.26
C LEU A 155 1.17 -6.42 -14.30
N ILE A 156 0.43 -6.55 -13.19
CA ILE A 156 -0.76 -7.38 -13.10
C ILE A 156 -1.92 -6.58 -12.53
N LEU A 157 -3.13 -6.79 -13.03
CA LEU A 157 -4.32 -6.03 -12.62
C LEU A 157 -5.61 -6.83 -12.78
N PHE A 158 -6.66 -6.36 -12.10
CA PHE A 158 -8.03 -6.86 -12.22
C PHE A 158 -8.82 -5.93 -13.15
N ASN A 159 -9.18 -6.41 -14.35
CA ASN A 159 -10.08 -5.69 -15.26
C ASN A 159 -11.53 -6.03 -14.93
N ASN A 160 -12.29 -5.05 -14.46
CA ASN A 160 -13.64 -5.28 -13.93
C ASN A 160 -14.65 -5.67 -15.01
N PHE A 161 -14.54 -5.07 -16.20
CA PHE A 161 -15.39 -5.40 -17.33
C PHE A 161 -14.52 -5.88 -18.49
N HIS A 162 -14.65 -7.16 -18.80
CA HIS A 162 -13.88 -7.81 -19.87
C HIS A 162 -14.72 -8.02 -21.12
N GLY A 163 -14.14 -7.72 -22.29
CA GLY A 163 -14.77 -7.89 -23.59
C GLY A 163 -15.89 -6.90 -23.87
N ASP A 164 -16.71 -7.17 -24.86
CA ASP A 164 -17.86 -6.33 -25.25
C ASP A 164 -19.05 -6.54 -24.30
N TRP A 165 -18.83 -6.24 -23.01
CA TRP A 165 -19.83 -6.45 -21.95
C TRP A 165 -21.10 -5.65 -22.16
N GLN A 166 -21.04 -4.48 -22.83
CA GLN A 166 -22.18 -3.61 -23.08
C GLN A 166 -23.21 -4.24 -24.00
N SER A 167 -22.78 -5.14 -24.88
CA SER A 167 -23.67 -5.90 -25.76
C SER A 167 -24.29 -7.14 -25.13
N LEU A 168 -23.81 -7.53 -23.93
CA LEU A 168 -24.21 -8.76 -23.24
C LEU A 168 -25.25 -8.50 -22.15
N PRO A 169 -26.12 -9.49 -21.84
CA PRO A 169 -26.94 -9.45 -20.63
C PRO A 169 -26.05 -9.40 -19.37
N VAL A 170 -26.52 -8.73 -18.32
CA VAL A 170 -25.78 -8.55 -17.04
C VAL A 170 -25.24 -9.87 -16.45
N ASN A 171 -26.00 -10.96 -16.60
CA ASN A 171 -25.57 -12.26 -16.08
C ASN A 171 -24.39 -12.88 -16.88
N ASP A 172 -24.08 -12.33 -18.04
CA ASP A 172 -22.99 -12.79 -18.90
C ASP A 172 -21.75 -11.88 -18.81
N TRP A 173 -21.81 -10.84 -17.97
CA TRP A 173 -20.65 -9.99 -17.71
C TRP A 173 -19.56 -10.77 -16.99
N ARG A 174 -18.32 -10.50 -17.35
CA ARG A 174 -17.13 -11.16 -16.78
C ARG A 174 -16.09 -10.12 -16.45
N SER A 175 -15.34 -10.41 -15.40
CA SER A 175 -14.06 -9.76 -15.13
C SER A 175 -12.91 -10.63 -15.62
N ALA A 176 -11.73 -10.03 -15.74
CA ALA A 176 -10.53 -10.77 -16.13
C ALA A 176 -9.29 -10.23 -15.40
N ILE A 177 -8.30 -11.11 -15.29
CA ILE A 177 -6.96 -10.74 -14.82
C ILE A 177 -6.08 -10.54 -16.03
N TYR A 178 -5.36 -9.43 -16.07
CA TYR A 178 -4.41 -9.12 -17.13
C TYR A 178 -3.00 -9.05 -16.55
N GLU A 179 -2.05 -9.68 -17.26
CA GLU A 179 -0.62 -9.49 -17.03
C GLU A 179 -0.01 -8.81 -18.27
N LEU A 180 0.74 -7.73 -18.02
CA LEU A 180 1.32 -6.89 -19.04
C LEU A 180 2.84 -6.87 -18.92
N VAL A 181 3.54 -7.06 -20.02
CA VAL A 181 4.94 -6.63 -20.12
C VAL A 181 4.95 -5.14 -20.38
N THR A 182 5.62 -4.37 -19.53
CA THR A 182 5.87 -2.96 -19.77
C THR A 182 7.22 -2.82 -20.48
N PRO A 183 7.26 -2.71 -21.81
CA PRO A 183 8.50 -2.63 -22.56
C PRO A 183 9.13 -1.27 -22.30
N HIS A 184 10.25 -1.26 -21.62
CA HIS A 184 11.05 -0.05 -21.38
C HIS A 184 12.48 -0.24 -21.88
N ASN A 185 13.07 0.84 -22.35
CA ASN A 185 14.46 0.91 -22.75
C ASN A 185 15.17 2.02 -21.96
N ASN A 186 16.07 1.65 -21.04
CA ASN A 186 16.73 2.58 -20.13
C ASN A 186 15.73 3.48 -19.38
N GLU A 187 14.72 2.85 -18.74
CA GLU A 187 13.67 3.51 -17.95
C GLU A 187 12.69 4.38 -18.75
N MET A 188 12.80 4.37 -20.09
CA MET A 188 11.91 5.09 -21.01
C MET A 188 10.95 4.13 -21.71
N TYR A 189 9.74 4.58 -21.93
CA TYR A 189 8.69 3.87 -22.67
C TYR A 189 8.48 4.57 -24.01
N GLU A 190 8.39 3.80 -25.08
CA GLU A 190 8.26 4.33 -26.43
C GLU A 190 6.86 4.05 -26.98
N LEU A 191 6.36 5.01 -27.76
CA LEU A 191 5.15 4.80 -28.55
C LEU A 191 5.46 3.87 -29.73
N ASN A 192 4.57 2.96 -30.02
CA ASN A 192 4.63 2.16 -31.22
C ASN A 192 4.25 2.96 -32.48
N THR A 193 4.27 2.32 -33.63
CA THR A 193 3.98 2.99 -34.92
C THR A 193 2.54 3.47 -35.06
N PHE A 194 1.64 3.09 -34.17
CA PHE A 194 0.25 3.53 -34.12
C PHE A 194 0.02 4.71 -33.18
N GLY A 195 1.07 5.18 -32.52
CA GLY A 195 0.99 6.28 -31.54
C GLY A 195 0.48 5.82 -30.16
N THR A 196 0.47 4.52 -29.88
CA THR A 196 0.06 3.95 -28.60
C THR A 196 1.24 3.27 -27.90
N PHE A 197 1.14 3.04 -26.61
CA PHE A 197 2.15 2.30 -25.86
C PHE A 197 1.93 0.78 -26.02
N ASP A 198 3.01 0.02 -26.16
CA ASP A 198 2.97 -1.44 -26.12
C ASP A 198 2.81 -1.98 -24.68
N PRO A 199 2.31 -3.22 -24.49
CA PRO A 199 1.94 -4.18 -25.53
C PRO A 199 0.56 -3.88 -26.12
N ILE A 200 0.33 -4.31 -27.36
CA ILE A 200 -1.00 -4.18 -28.00
C ILE A 200 -2.02 -5.02 -27.22
N GLU A 201 -1.60 -6.20 -26.70
CA GLU A 201 -2.44 -7.11 -25.92
C GLU A 201 -1.70 -7.60 -24.67
N PRO A 202 -2.41 -7.94 -23.58
CA PRO A 202 -1.80 -8.61 -22.43
C PRO A 202 -1.11 -9.92 -22.82
N ILE A 203 -0.01 -10.24 -22.14
CA ILE A 203 0.69 -11.52 -22.37
C ILE A 203 -0.03 -12.71 -21.73
N TRP A 204 -0.87 -12.45 -20.74
CA TRP A 204 -1.72 -13.44 -20.10
C TRP A 204 -3.04 -12.82 -19.71
N ILE A 205 -4.10 -13.53 -20.00
CA ILE A 205 -5.48 -13.19 -19.59
C ILE A 205 -6.05 -14.43 -18.90
N TYR A 206 -6.59 -14.21 -17.71
CA TYR A 206 -7.38 -15.22 -17.01
C TYR A 206 -8.79 -14.71 -16.82
N THR A 207 -9.76 -15.44 -17.38
CA THR A 207 -11.19 -15.19 -17.20
C THR A 207 -11.90 -16.51 -17.01
N GLU A 208 -12.84 -16.53 -16.09
CA GLU A 208 -13.71 -17.66 -15.77
C GLU A 208 -15.08 -17.10 -15.36
N ASP A 209 -15.91 -17.90 -14.73
CA ASP A 209 -17.23 -17.48 -14.28
C ASP A 209 -17.16 -16.66 -12.99
N PHE A 210 -16.59 -15.44 -13.08
CA PHE A 210 -16.57 -14.46 -12.00
C PHE A 210 -16.74 -13.03 -12.50
N PHE A 211 -17.37 -12.19 -11.67
CA PHE A 211 -17.61 -10.80 -12.00
C PHE A 211 -17.61 -9.90 -10.76
N SER A 212 -16.96 -8.76 -10.86
CA SER A 212 -17.06 -7.68 -9.88
C SER A 212 -17.05 -6.32 -10.57
N PHE A 213 -18.06 -5.52 -10.34
CA PHE A 213 -18.16 -4.18 -10.94
C PHE A 213 -17.36 -3.11 -10.18
N ILE A 214 -16.79 -3.45 -9.02
CA ILE A 214 -16.01 -2.54 -8.16
C ILE A 214 -14.84 -3.27 -7.51
N GLN A 215 -13.84 -2.50 -7.10
CA GLN A 215 -12.70 -2.97 -6.30
C GLN A 215 -12.10 -4.26 -6.88
N SER A 216 -11.78 -5.22 -6.01
CA SER A 216 -11.10 -6.47 -6.36
C SER A 216 -9.59 -6.30 -6.48
N GLY A 217 -8.87 -7.39 -6.64
CA GLY A 217 -7.42 -7.34 -6.76
C GLY A 217 -6.80 -8.67 -7.10
N VAL A 218 -5.57 -8.61 -7.51
CA VAL A 218 -4.79 -9.77 -7.94
C VAL A 218 -3.35 -9.64 -7.49
N PHE A 219 -2.73 -10.76 -7.11
CA PHE A 219 -1.32 -10.82 -6.76
C PHE A 219 -0.69 -12.08 -7.31
N ARG A 220 0.47 -11.94 -7.96
CA ARG A 220 1.33 -13.07 -8.31
C ARG A 220 2.09 -13.51 -7.06
N LEU A 221 2.04 -14.80 -6.77
CA LEU A 221 2.72 -15.41 -5.63
C LEU A 221 4.12 -15.93 -6.03
N PRO A 222 5.06 -16.05 -5.07
CA PRO A 222 6.41 -16.55 -5.36
C PRO A 222 6.48 -17.96 -5.95
N ASN A 223 5.46 -18.79 -5.69
CA ASN A 223 5.34 -20.13 -6.28
C ASN A 223 4.80 -20.13 -7.73
N GLY A 224 4.48 -18.96 -8.29
CA GLY A 224 3.92 -18.79 -9.62
C GLY A 224 2.40 -18.78 -9.70
N ASN A 225 1.72 -19.12 -8.62
CA ASN A 225 0.27 -19.06 -8.55
C ASN A 225 -0.22 -17.61 -8.52
N THR A 226 -1.49 -17.40 -8.83
CA THR A 226 -2.12 -16.09 -8.79
C THR A 226 -3.26 -16.09 -7.78
N LEU A 227 -3.19 -15.20 -6.80
CA LEU A 227 -4.27 -14.97 -5.83
C LEU A 227 -5.21 -13.89 -6.35
N ILE A 228 -6.49 -14.21 -6.44
CA ILE A 228 -7.53 -13.33 -6.99
C ILE A 228 -8.59 -13.09 -5.93
N THR A 229 -9.01 -11.84 -5.77
CA THR A 229 -10.13 -11.42 -4.92
C THR A 229 -11.22 -10.85 -5.79
N VAL A 230 -12.44 -11.37 -5.67
CA VAL A 230 -13.64 -10.89 -6.35
C VAL A 230 -14.57 -10.27 -5.33
N THR A 231 -14.60 -8.94 -5.30
CA THR A 231 -15.22 -8.17 -4.21
C THR A 231 -16.70 -8.47 -4.07
N THR A 232 -17.48 -8.33 -5.15
CA THR A 232 -18.94 -8.44 -5.08
C THR A 232 -19.44 -9.86 -4.93
N GLU A 233 -18.61 -10.85 -5.21
CA GLU A 233 -18.87 -12.25 -4.94
C GLU A 233 -18.36 -12.69 -3.57
N ALA A 234 -17.70 -11.81 -2.82
CA ALA A 234 -17.08 -12.11 -1.52
C ALA A 234 -16.16 -13.36 -1.59
N LYS A 235 -15.45 -13.51 -2.70
CA LYS A 235 -14.67 -14.71 -3.03
C LYS A 235 -13.18 -14.40 -3.17
N ILE A 236 -12.36 -15.30 -2.63
CA ILE A 236 -10.91 -15.31 -2.84
C ILE A 236 -10.55 -16.67 -3.39
N PHE A 237 -9.70 -16.72 -4.42
CA PHE A 237 -9.22 -17.99 -4.93
C PHE A 237 -7.79 -17.90 -5.46
N GLU A 238 -7.11 -19.03 -5.50
CA GLU A 238 -5.74 -19.18 -6.00
C GLU A 238 -5.75 -20.04 -7.27
N VAL A 239 -5.07 -19.56 -8.31
CA VAL A 239 -4.99 -20.19 -9.62
C VAL A 239 -3.57 -20.66 -9.88
N GLU A 240 -3.44 -21.91 -10.32
CA GLU A 240 -2.21 -22.51 -10.85
C GLU A 240 -2.48 -23.03 -12.28
N ASN A 241 -1.71 -22.58 -13.27
CA ASN A 241 -1.88 -23.02 -14.67
C ASN A 241 -3.33 -22.94 -15.18
N ASN A 242 -4.02 -21.84 -14.87
CA ASN A 242 -5.44 -21.59 -15.19
C ASN A 242 -6.44 -22.54 -14.50
N ILE A 243 -6.03 -23.22 -13.43
CA ILE A 243 -6.91 -24.10 -12.64
C ILE A 243 -7.02 -23.53 -11.23
N ILE A 244 -8.23 -23.39 -10.72
CA ILE A 244 -8.46 -23.02 -9.31
C ILE A 244 -8.03 -24.19 -8.44
N ILE A 245 -7.01 -23.96 -7.60
CA ILE A 245 -6.46 -24.96 -6.67
C ILE A 245 -6.90 -24.74 -5.24
N TRP A 246 -7.38 -23.55 -4.92
CA TRP A 246 -7.89 -23.19 -3.61
C TRP A 246 -8.90 -22.05 -3.75
N GLU A 247 -9.94 -22.07 -2.93
CA GLU A 247 -10.91 -20.99 -2.85
C GLU A 247 -11.44 -20.81 -1.43
N TYR A 248 -11.84 -19.58 -1.14
CA TYR A 248 -12.49 -19.19 0.09
C TYR A 248 -13.69 -18.30 -0.23
N GLN A 249 -14.85 -18.67 0.29
CA GLN A 249 -16.10 -17.94 0.13
C GLN A 249 -16.52 -17.38 1.48
N LEU A 250 -16.77 -16.06 1.55
CA LEU A 250 -17.41 -15.45 2.71
C LEU A 250 -18.92 -15.67 2.66
N ASP A 251 -19.56 -15.36 3.80
CA ASP A 251 -21.02 -15.42 3.93
C ASP A 251 -21.72 -14.41 3.00
N ASP A 252 -22.93 -14.73 2.59
CA ASP A 252 -23.77 -13.89 1.74
C ASP A 252 -23.87 -12.45 2.26
N GLY A 253 -23.74 -11.49 1.36
CA GLY A 253 -23.84 -10.06 1.66
C GLY A 253 -22.58 -9.41 2.22
N GLN A 254 -21.48 -10.16 2.36
CA GLN A 254 -20.17 -9.62 2.67
C GLN A 254 -19.43 -9.20 1.40
N MET A 255 -18.41 -8.36 1.55
CA MET A 255 -17.54 -7.93 0.46
C MET A 255 -16.09 -7.93 0.95
N ILE A 256 -15.17 -8.29 0.05
CA ILE A 256 -13.72 -8.25 0.31
C ILE A 256 -13.09 -7.31 -0.71
N ALA A 257 -12.58 -6.17 -0.26
CA ALA A 257 -11.98 -5.20 -1.17
C ALA A 257 -10.74 -5.76 -1.88
N ARG A 258 -9.86 -6.39 -1.13
CA ARG A 258 -8.61 -6.99 -1.61
C ARG A 258 -8.06 -7.95 -0.56
N SER A 259 -7.39 -9.02 -0.98
CA SER A 259 -6.67 -9.93 -0.09
C SER A 259 -5.23 -10.11 -0.56
N GLN A 260 -4.35 -10.40 0.38
CA GLN A 260 -2.94 -10.65 0.12
C GLN A 260 -2.48 -11.87 0.92
N LYS A 261 -1.60 -12.67 0.34
CA LYS A 261 -1.07 -13.89 0.96
C LYS A 261 0.41 -13.69 1.27
N TYR A 262 0.76 -13.90 2.52
CA TYR A 262 2.13 -13.81 3.00
C TYR A 262 2.66 -15.20 3.37
N PRO A 263 3.95 -15.48 3.15
CA PRO A 263 4.57 -16.70 3.66
C PRO A 263 4.54 -16.73 5.19
N SER A 264 4.56 -17.92 5.78
CA SER A 264 4.46 -18.09 7.23
C SER A 264 5.58 -17.43 8.04
N ASP A 265 6.70 -17.17 7.39
CA ASP A 265 7.88 -16.48 7.93
C ASP A 265 7.97 -14.99 7.57
N TYR A 266 6.91 -14.43 6.95
CA TYR A 266 6.88 -13.03 6.51
C TYR A 266 7.19 -12.05 7.65
N LEU A 267 6.57 -12.23 8.82
CA LEU A 267 6.85 -11.38 9.98
C LEU A 267 8.28 -11.57 10.51
N PHE A 268 8.88 -12.73 10.26
CA PHE A 268 10.27 -13.00 10.61
C PHE A 268 11.23 -12.33 9.64
N SER A 269 10.92 -12.33 8.34
CA SER A 269 11.72 -11.68 7.31
C SER A 269 11.69 -10.17 7.41
N LEU A 270 10.56 -9.57 7.80
CA LEU A 270 10.47 -8.14 8.11
C LEU A 270 11.42 -7.73 9.23
N SER A 271 11.54 -8.57 10.27
CA SER A 271 12.45 -8.29 11.39
C SER A 271 13.93 -8.37 11.00
N THR A 272 14.28 -9.12 9.94
CA THR A 272 15.67 -9.26 9.45
C THR A 272 16.06 -8.21 8.41
N ASN A 273 15.10 -7.63 7.70
CA ASN A 273 15.35 -6.58 6.69
C ASN A 273 15.39 -5.17 7.27
N ILE A 274 14.97 -4.99 8.52
CA ILE A 274 15.11 -3.71 9.23
C ILE A 274 16.57 -3.54 9.66
N LYS A 275 17.45 -3.24 8.70
CA LYS A 275 18.88 -3.02 8.97
C LYS A 275 19.18 -1.76 9.78
N ASN A 276 18.23 -0.89 10.04
CA ASN A 276 18.44 0.41 10.71
C ASN A 276 17.33 0.88 11.67
N ILE A 277 16.40 0.04 12.10
CA ILE A 277 15.66 0.41 13.31
C ILE A 277 16.61 0.13 14.49
N PRO A 278 16.85 1.10 15.39
CA PRO A 278 17.57 0.81 16.62
C PRO A 278 16.90 -0.40 17.26
N LYS A 279 17.67 -1.45 17.54
CA LYS A 279 17.20 -2.66 18.24
C LYS A 279 16.41 -2.18 19.45
N SER A 280 15.10 -2.30 19.40
CA SER A 280 14.20 -1.75 20.39
C SER A 280 13.66 -2.86 21.26
N PHE A 281 13.60 -2.61 22.52
CA PHE A 281 12.77 -3.39 23.44
C PHE A 281 11.46 -2.65 23.67
N PHE A 282 10.39 -3.36 23.99
CA PHE A 282 9.11 -2.75 24.31
C PHE A 282 8.76 -2.96 25.77
N LEU A 283 8.55 -1.84 26.48
CA LEU A 283 7.92 -1.86 27.80
C LEU A 283 6.42 -1.66 27.62
N HIS A 284 5.62 -2.66 28.01
CA HIS A 284 4.17 -2.58 27.89
C HIS A 284 3.54 -1.93 29.13
N GLN A 285 2.28 -1.51 28.99
CA GLN A 285 1.52 -1.00 30.13
C GLN A 285 1.28 -2.16 31.12
N ASN A 286 1.51 -1.86 32.42
CA ASN A 286 1.20 -2.84 33.47
C ASN A 286 -0.30 -3.17 33.50
N TYR A 287 -0.63 -4.40 33.87
CA TYR A 287 -2.02 -4.84 33.96
C TYR A 287 -2.22 -5.71 35.23
N PRO A 288 -3.30 -5.44 35.98
CA PRO A 288 -4.23 -4.31 35.85
C PRO A 288 -3.58 -2.93 36.11
N ASN A 289 -4.17 -1.86 35.56
CA ASN A 289 -3.82 -0.47 35.87
C ASN A 289 -5.07 0.41 35.74
N PRO A 290 -5.63 1.00 36.82
CA PRO A 290 -5.14 0.91 38.21
C PRO A 290 -5.16 -0.50 38.79
N PHE A 291 -4.33 -0.74 39.84
CA PHE A 291 -4.16 -2.05 40.46
C PHE A 291 -4.25 -2.01 42.00
N ASN A 292 -4.49 -3.17 42.62
CA ASN A 292 -4.56 -3.34 44.07
C ASN A 292 -4.36 -4.81 44.49
N PRO A 293 -3.35 -5.17 45.23
CA PRO A 293 -2.03 -4.54 45.31
C PRO A 293 -1.07 -5.08 44.24
N ILE A 294 -1.50 -6.03 43.40
CA ILE A 294 -0.66 -6.80 42.46
C ILE A 294 -0.88 -6.28 41.04
N THR A 295 0.21 -6.13 40.32
CA THR A 295 0.20 -5.85 38.88
C THR A 295 1.33 -6.59 38.18
N VAL A 296 1.13 -6.90 36.90
CA VAL A 296 2.14 -7.50 36.03
C VAL A 296 2.67 -6.40 35.10
N ILE A 297 3.97 -6.32 34.95
CA ILE A 297 4.68 -5.41 34.03
C ILE A 297 5.25 -6.26 32.89
N PRO A 298 4.59 -6.31 31.74
CA PRO A 298 5.08 -7.06 30.59
C PRO A 298 6.13 -6.24 29.82
N TYR A 299 7.08 -6.93 29.21
CA TYR A 299 8.05 -6.33 28.28
C TYR A 299 8.49 -7.37 27.23
N SER A 300 8.95 -6.88 26.10
CA SER A 300 9.45 -7.70 25.00
C SER A 300 10.91 -7.33 24.72
N LEU A 301 11.75 -8.34 24.51
CA LEU A 301 13.16 -8.17 24.17
C LEU A 301 13.42 -8.71 22.76
N GLU A 302 14.15 -7.96 21.97
CA GLU A 302 14.56 -8.37 20.64
C GLU A 302 15.98 -8.97 20.60
N ASP A 303 16.73 -8.82 21.69
CA ASP A 303 18.05 -9.42 21.88
C ASP A 303 18.24 -9.97 23.29
N ASP A 304 19.20 -10.84 23.43
CA ASP A 304 19.69 -11.29 24.74
C ASP A 304 20.43 -10.17 25.46
N VAL A 305 19.84 -9.63 26.51
CA VAL A 305 20.33 -8.45 27.19
C VAL A 305 20.15 -8.51 28.70
N ASN A 306 20.96 -7.77 29.44
CA ASN A 306 20.75 -7.59 30.86
C ASN A 306 19.58 -6.65 31.11
N VAL A 307 18.62 -7.08 31.93
CA VAL A 307 17.40 -6.35 32.23
C VAL A 307 17.34 -5.98 33.71
N LYS A 308 16.99 -4.71 33.93
CA LYS A 308 16.73 -4.17 35.26
C LYS A 308 15.47 -3.33 35.22
N ILE A 309 14.57 -3.51 36.21
CA ILE A 309 13.36 -2.70 36.38
C ILE A 309 13.44 -1.96 37.72
N ASN A 310 13.25 -0.67 37.65
CA ASN A 310 13.23 0.22 38.81
C ASN A 310 11.86 0.87 38.92
N ILE A 311 11.31 0.90 40.15
CA ILE A 311 10.04 1.58 40.44
C ILE A 311 10.31 2.77 41.31
N TYR A 312 9.73 3.92 40.94
CA TYR A 312 9.90 5.18 41.60
C TYR A 312 8.56 5.75 42.03
N ASP A 313 8.55 6.52 43.12
CA ASP A 313 7.41 7.33 43.51
C ASP A 313 7.34 8.65 42.69
N MET A 314 6.34 9.48 42.95
CA MET A 314 6.14 10.76 42.28
C MET A 314 7.29 11.78 42.51
N LEU A 315 8.08 11.59 43.56
CA LEU A 315 9.22 12.44 43.86
C LEU A 315 10.53 11.98 43.23
N GLY A 316 10.45 10.84 42.48
CA GLY A 316 11.62 10.20 41.85
C GLY A 316 12.46 9.36 42.83
N THR A 317 11.93 9.05 44.03
CA THR A 317 12.60 8.21 45.00
C THR A 317 12.46 6.75 44.56
N LEU A 318 13.58 6.02 44.52
CA LEU A 318 13.57 4.58 44.20
C LEU A 318 12.83 3.80 45.29
N VAL A 319 11.76 3.13 44.91
CA VAL A 319 10.90 2.34 45.79
C VAL A 319 11.26 0.84 45.69
N TYR A 320 11.46 0.34 44.47
CA TYR A 320 11.73 -1.05 44.25
C TYR A 320 12.72 -1.24 43.10
N ASP A 321 13.64 -2.20 43.27
CA ASP A 321 14.70 -2.52 42.33
C ASP A 321 14.68 -4.01 42.03
N PHE A 322 14.39 -4.36 40.77
CA PHE A 322 14.38 -5.73 40.30
C PHE A 322 15.45 -5.92 39.24
N ASN A 323 16.45 -6.72 39.57
CA ASN A 323 17.49 -7.11 38.63
C ASN A 323 17.21 -8.52 38.07
N ALA A 324 16.71 -8.59 36.85
CA ALA A 324 16.40 -9.84 36.17
C ALA A 324 17.66 -10.54 35.59
N GLY A 325 18.81 -9.86 35.59
CA GLY A 325 20.04 -10.36 34.96
C GLY A 325 19.91 -10.49 33.45
N ARG A 326 20.68 -11.41 32.83
CA ARG A 326 20.61 -11.67 31.41
C ARG A 326 19.30 -12.37 31.05
N GLN A 327 18.53 -11.76 30.18
CA GLN A 327 17.28 -12.29 29.66
C GLN A 327 17.43 -12.57 28.16
N TYR A 328 16.79 -13.64 27.70
CA TYR A 328 16.79 -14.04 26.30
C TYR A 328 15.68 -13.31 25.54
N VAL A 329 15.84 -13.20 24.22
CA VAL A 329 14.84 -12.69 23.29
C VAL A 329 13.44 -13.27 23.57
N GLY A 330 12.41 -12.42 23.39
CA GLY A 330 11.00 -12.80 23.54
C GLY A 330 10.24 -12.01 24.61
N ASN A 331 8.98 -12.38 24.83
CA ASN A 331 8.09 -11.74 25.79
C ASN A 331 8.38 -12.21 27.20
N ARG A 332 8.42 -11.26 28.13
CA ARG A 332 8.71 -11.46 29.55
C ARG A 332 7.78 -10.61 30.39
N SER A 333 7.71 -10.90 31.68
CA SER A 333 6.99 -10.06 32.63
C SER A 333 7.59 -10.18 34.03
N ILE A 334 7.37 -9.17 34.85
CA ILE A 334 7.55 -9.23 36.29
C ILE A 334 6.23 -8.91 36.98
N GLU A 335 6.03 -9.48 38.16
CA GLU A 335 4.95 -9.16 39.06
C GLU A 335 5.47 -8.22 40.15
N TRP A 336 4.71 -7.16 40.45
CA TRP A 336 4.95 -6.29 41.56
C TRP A 336 3.73 -6.23 42.48
N ASN A 337 3.95 -6.46 43.78
CA ASN A 337 2.92 -6.57 44.82
C ASN A 337 2.81 -5.30 45.70
N ALA A 338 3.19 -4.15 45.17
CA ALA A 338 3.18 -2.88 45.85
C ALA A 338 4.01 -2.84 47.17
N THR A 339 5.21 -3.44 47.14
CA THR A 339 6.17 -3.40 48.24
C THR A 339 7.47 -2.75 47.83
N ASN A 340 8.16 -2.13 48.79
CA ASN A 340 9.52 -1.62 48.62
C ASN A 340 10.55 -2.76 48.77
N ASN A 341 11.83 -2.48 48.58
CA ASN A 341 12.94 -3.41 48.70
C ASN A 341 13.04 -4.11 50.09
N SER A 342 12.46 -3.50 51.11
CA SER A 342 12.40 -4.07 52.48
C SER A 342 11.15 -4.92 52.70
N GLY A 343 10.32 -5.17 51.67
CA GLY A 343 9.09 -5.91 51.80
C GLY A 343 7.91 -5.16 52.42
N GLN A 344 8.06 -3.86 52.71
CA GLN A 344 7.00 -3.06 53.29
C GLN A 344 6.06 -2.53 52.19
N ARG A 345 4.75 -2.53 52.48
CA ARG A 345 3.76 -1.96 51.56
C ARG A 345 3.98 -0.48 51.34
N VAL A 346 3.83 -0.06 50.12
CA VAL A 346 3.91 1.35 49.73
C VAL A 346 2.53 2.01 49.72
N PRO A 347 2.41 3.32 49.90
CA PRO A 347 1.13 4.04 49.89
C PRO A 347 0.44 3.96 48.53
N ALA A 348 -0.90 4.09 48.52
CA ALA A 348 -1.65 4.31 47.29
C ALA A 348 -1.17 5.62 46.59
N GLY A 349 -1.09 5.60 45.28
CA GLY A 349 -0.59 6.74 44.53
C GLY A 349 -0.10 6.39 43.13
N ILE A 350 0.54 7.36 42.51
CA ILE A 350 1.17 7.23 41.19
C ILE A 350 2.61 6.78 41.34
N TYR A 351 3.00 5.78 40.57
CA TYR A 351 4.36 5.27 40.46
C TYR A 351 4.82 5.24 39.04
N PHE A 352 6.13 5.30 38.82
CA PHE A 352 6.78 5.16 37.53
C PHE A 352 7.66 3.93 37.56
N TYR A 353 7.53 3.07 36.54
CA TYR A 353 8.44 1.95 36.37
C TYR A 353 9.31 2.16 35.15
N LYS A 354 10.60 1.95 35.34
CA LYS A 354 11.66 2.17 34.35
C LYS A 354 12.34 0.85 34.06
N LEU A 355 12.26 0.40 32.81
CA LEU A 355 12.99 -0.74 32.31
C LEU A 355 14.30 -0.27 31.68
N ASN A 356 15.40 -0.89 32.06
CA ASN A 356 16.71 -0.74 31.44
C ASN A 356 17.06 -2.08 30.79
N ALA A 357 17.32 -2.08 29.49
CA ALA A 357 17.71 -3.24 28.70
C ALA A 357 18.97 -2.88 27.91
N GLY A 358 20.15 -3.25 28.44
CA GLY A 358 21.44 -2.78 27.92
C GLY A 358 21.56 -1.27 28.03
N GLU A 359 21.79 -0.59 26.89
CA GLU A 359 21.89 0.88 26.83
C GLU A 359 20.51 1.57 26.66
N GLN A 360 19.47 0.80 26.42
CA GLN A 360 18.13 1.32 26.16
C GLN A 360 17.31 1.45 27.43
N VAL A 361 16.43 2.45 27.47
CA VAL A 361 15.60 2.78 28.63
C VAL A 361 14.20 3.17 28.21
N SER A 362 13.19 2.64 28.91
CA SER A 362 11.80 3.04 28.74
C SER A 362 11.12 3.21 30.09
N THR A 363 10.18 4.14 30.20
CA THR A 363 9.47 4.44 31.45
C THR A 363 7.98 4.58 31.20
N LYS A 364 7.18 4.00 32.11
CA LYS A 364 5.71 4.13 32.09
C LYS A 364 5.16 4.44 33.48
N LYS A 365 3.93 4.91 33.50
CA LYS A 365 3.18 5.28 34.69
C LYS A 365 2.21 4.16 35.10
N MET A 366 2.05 3.93 36.40
CA MET A 366 1.03 3.05 36.99
C MET A 366 0.36 3.69 38.20
N ILE A 367 -0.84 3.23 38.53
CA ILE A 367 -1.67 3.77 39.62
C ILE A 367 -2.01 2.64 40.59
N LEU A 368 -1.53 2.76 41.84
CA LEU A 368 -1.87 1.88 42.95
C LEU A 368 -3.10 2.42 43.68
N LEU A 369 -4.14 1.62 43.76
CA LEU A 369 -5.33 1.90 44.54
C LEU A 369 -5.11 1.51 46.02
N LYS A 370 -6.03 1.99 46.85
CA LYS A 370 -5.98 1.73 48.30
C LYS A 370 -6.54 0.37 48.66
#